data_cffc3240783402a44222f890c20a9810
#
_entry.id   cffc3240783402a44222f890c20a9810
#
_cell.length_a   1.000
_cell.length_b   1.000
_cell.length_c   1.000
_cell.angle_alpha   90.00
_cell.angle_beta   90.00
_cell.angle_gamma   90.00
#
_symmetry.space_group_name_H-M   'P 1'
#
loop_
_entity.id
_entity.type
_entity.pdbx_description
1 polymer ?
#
loop_
_entity_poly.entity_id
_entity_poly.type
_entity_poly.pdbx_seq_one_letter_code
_entity_poly.pdbx_strand_id
1 'polypeptide(L)'
;MKDLIIIGAGQAGLAMGYYLKQEGYNFLLLEAGNRIGDSWRNRYDSLRLFTPREYSNLPGMIVKGEGNGFPCKDEMATYLEEYARHFTLSVQLQTEVFKIKKEKDIFELHTPTEILQAKKVVIATGGFQQPYIPSFSQHLSSHVFQIHSSQYKSPSQIPEGKVLVVGGGNSGMQIAVELAKTHGVTMSISHPLTFLPLRLFRKSIFSWLEKLGLLYAELNTKRGKWFQKRKDPMFGFEGKELIRSGAIKLEGKVVHASENSIMFQNGGTYSAESIIWSTGFIQNYKWIEIEKAVNEKGFPNHVKGISPVRGLYYIGLPWQSQRGSALICGVGKDAAYLLSEIKKIDQ
;
A
#
# COMPACT_ATOMS: atom_id res chain seq x y z
N MET A 1 13.71 -28.06 2.33
CA MET A 1 13.34 -27.37 1.08
C MET A 1 11.82 -27.31 1.00
N LYS A 2 11.24 -26.18 0.62
CA LYS A 2 9.80 -25.98 0.42
C LYS A 2 9.45 -26.06 -1.05
N ASP A 3 8.21 -26.42 -1.38
CA ASP A 3 7.75 -26.32 -2.75
C ASP A 3 7.58 -24.86 -3.16
N LEU A 4 7.12 -24.01 -2.20
CA LEU A 4 6.92 -22.60 -2.43
C LEU A 4 7.18 -21.77 -1.16
N ILE A 5 7.84 -20.62 -1.30
CA ILE A 5 7.96 -19.60 -0.25
C ILE A 5 7.28 -18.31 -0.71
N ILE A 6 6.48 -17.71 0.16
CA ILE A 6 5.86 -16.40 -0.02
C ILE A 6 6.61 -15.40 0.85
N ILE A 7 7.08 -14.29 0.26
CA ILE A 7 7.78 -13.22 0.99
C ILE A 7 6.80 -12.09 1.27
N GLY A 8 6.41 -11.94 2.54
CA GLY A 8 5.42 -11.02 3.07
C GLY A 8 4.11 -11.71 3.44
N ALA A 9 3.67 -11.53 4.69
CA ALA A 9 2.39 -12.02 5.22
C ALA A 9 1.34 -10.91 5.38
N GLY A 10 1.36 -9.91 4.49
CA GLY A 10 0.27 -8.95 4.31
C GLY A 10 -0.92 -9.56 3.57
N GLN A 11 -1.94 -8.72 3.24
CA GLN A 11 -3.15 -9.19 2.56
C GLN A 11 -2.88 -10.02 1.29
N ALA A 12 -1.83 -9.68 0.54
CA ALA A 12 -1.49 -10.38 -0.71
C ALA A 12 -0.90 -11.77 -0.45
N GLY A 13 0.07 -11.85 0.46
CA GLY A 13 0.67 -13.13 0.84
C GLY A 13 -0.33 -14.07 1.50
N LEU A 14 -1.18 -13.55 2.38
CA LEU A 14 -2.22 -14.36 3.04
C LEU A 14 -3.26 -14.87 2.05
N ALA A 15 -3.70 -14.07 1.08
CA ALA A 15 -4.61 -14.52 0.03
C ALA A 15 -3.98 -15.63 -0.83
N MET A 16 -2.69 -15.51 -1.16
CA MET A 16 -1.97 -16.56 -1.90
C MET A 16 -1.82 -17.82 -1.04
N GLY A 17 -1.46 -17.67 0.25
CA GLY A 17 -1.34 -18.77 1.20
C GLY A 17 -2.64 -19.55 1.38
N TYR A 18 -3.79 -18.87 1.37
CA TYR A 18 -5.11 -19.50 1.41
C TYR A 18 -5.29 -20.48 0.24
N TYR A 19 -5.09 -20.01 -0.99
CA TYR A 19 -5.25 -20.85 -2.17
C TYR A 19 -4.26 -22.02 -2.23
N LEU A 20 -3.00 -21.78 -1.86
CA LEU A 20 -1.99 -22.85 -1.78
C LEU A 20 -2.36 -23.91 -0.73
N LYS A 21 -2.91 -23.48 0.41
CA LYS A 21 -3.38 -24.38 1.47
C LYS A 21 -4.53 -25.27 0.98
N GLN A 22 -5.49 -24.71 0.25
CA GLN A 22 -6.61 -25.48 -0.32
C GLN A 22 -6.16 -26.57 -1.30
N GLU A 23 -5.05 -26.35 -1.99
CA GLU A 23 -4.48 -27.30 -2.97
C GLU A 23 -3.38 -28.20 -2.37
N GLY A 24 -3.15 -28.14 -1.05
CA GLY A 24 -2.21 -29.04 -0.36
C GLY A 24 -0.73 -28.76 -0.61
N TYR A 25 -0.34 -27.60 -1.09
CA TYR A 25 1.06 -27.24 -1.27
C TYR A 25 1.84 -27.18 0.05
N ASN A 26 3.09 -27.66 0.04
CA ASN A 26 4.04 -27.42 1.13
C ASN A 26 4.69 -26.05 0.98
N PHE A 27 4.12 -25.04 1.63
CA PHE A 27 4.60 -23.66 1.53
C PHE A 27 4.92 -23.04 2.90
N LEU A 28 5.59 -21.89 2.87
CA LEU A 28 5.90 -21.06 4.01
C LEU A 28 5.75 -19.60 3.66
N LEU A 29 5.11 -18.80 4.52
CA LEU A 29 5.14 -17.34 4.45
C LEU A 29 6.24 -16.82 5.35
N LEU A 30 7.05 -15.88 4.85
CA LEU A 30 8.06 -15.16 5.61
C LEU A 30 7.57 -13.73 5.85
N GLU A 31 7.57 -13.28 7.09
CA GLU A 31 7.17 -11.93 7.48
C GLU A 31 8.29 -11.26 8.27
N ALA A 32 8.70 -10.08 7.82
CA ALA A 32 9.75 -9.30 8.48
C ALA A 32 9.30 -8.72 9.84
N GLY A 33 8.00 -8.44 9.96
CA GLY A 33 7.40 -7.87 11.18
C GLY A 33 7.30 -8.86 12.33
N ASN A 34 7.06 -8.31 13.52
CA ASN A 34 6.88 -9.09 14.74
C ASN A 34 5.52 -9.80 14.79
N ARG A 35 4.56 -9.30 14.02
CA ARG A 35 3.17 -9.74 14.07
C ARG A 35 2.46 -9.52 12.73
N ILE A 36 1.63 -10.46 12.33
CA ILE A 36 0.77 -10.30 11.15
C ILE A 36 -0.13 -9.08 11.33
N GLY A 37 -0.24 -8.25 10.30
CA GLY A 37 -1.06 -7.03 10.32
C GLY A 37 -0.33 -5.78 10.85
N ASP A 38 0.95 -5.85 11.23
CA ASP A 38 1.72 -4.69 11.69
C ASP A 38 1.81 -3.58 10.65
N SER A 39 1.77 -3.91 9.36
CA SER A 39 1.67 -2.93 8.28
C SER A 39 0.41 -2.02 8.38
N TRP A 40 -0.65 -2.50 9.02
CA TRP A 40 -1.85 -1.73 9.35
C TRP A 40 -1.75 -1.09 10.73
N ARG A 41 -1.37 -1.83 11.80
CA ARG A 41 -1.24 -1.30 13.17
C ARG A 41 -0.30 -0.10 13.24
N ASN A 42 0.76 -0.12 12.44
CA ASN A 42 1.75 0.95 12.40
C ASN A 42 1.33 2.22 11.67
N ARG A 43 0.10 2.28 11.16
CA ARG A 43 -0.48 3.50 10.56
C ARG A 43 -1.02 4.44 11.65
N TYR A 44 -1.41 5.66 11.22
CA TYR A 44 -1.99 6.67 12.13
C TYR A 44 -3.30 6.20 12.76
N ASP A 45 -3.56 6.67 13.98
CA ASP A 45 -4.62 6.12 14.84
C ASP A 45 -6.03 6.34 14.29
N SER A 46 -6.25 7.47 13.64
CA SER A 46 -7.53 7.81 13.01
C SER A 46 -7.79 7.10 11.68
N LEU A 47 -6.86 6.27 11.17
CA LEU A 47 -7.02 5.66 9.86
C LEU A 47 -8.28 4.80 9.78
N ARG A 48 -9.17 5.19 8.86
CA ARG A 48 -10.29 4.37 8.41
C ARG A 48 -10.13 4.06 6.93
N LEU A 49 -10.43 2.84 6.56
CA LEU A 49 -10.44 2.46 5.16
C LEU A 49 -11.57 3.20 4.45
N PHE A 50 -11.35 3.58 3.22
CA PHE A 50 -12.40 4.09 2.34
C PHE A 50 -13.14 2.96 1.61
N THR A 51 -12.63 1.71 1.70
CA THR A 51 -13.31 0.49 1.26
C THR A 51 -14.22 -0.01 2.38
N PRO A 52 -15.53 -0.22 2.15
CA PRO A 52 -16.40 -0.79 3.18
C PRO A 52 -16.04 -2.26 3.44
N ARG A 53 -16.54 -2.82 4.55
CA ARG A 53 -16.23 -4.19 4.96
C ARG A 53 -16.53 -5.22 3.88
N GLU A 54 -17.66 -5.08 3.18
CA GLU A 54 -18.02 -5.97 2.05
C GLU A 54 -16.97 -6.01 0.93
N TYR A 55 -16.16 -4.96 0.79
CA TYR A 55 -15.04 -4.86 -0.16
C TYR A 55 -13.65 -4.95 0.51
N SER A 56 -13.60 -5.38 1.76
CA SER A 56 -12.34 -5.52 2.51
C SER A 56 -12.07 -6.96 2.95
N ASN A 57 -12.68 -7.92 2.24
CA ASN A 57 -12.57 -9.35 2.53
C ASN A 57 -11.44 -10.00 1.72
N LEU A 58 -10.75 -10.94 2.34
CA LEU A 58 -9.93 -11.93 1.67
C LEU A 58 -10.74 -13.19 1.34
N PRO A 59 -10.29 -14.03 0.41
CA PRO A 59 -10.98 -15.26 0.06
C PRO A 59 -11.25 -16.16 1.27
N GLY A 60 -12.48 -16.68 1.38
CA GLY A 60 -12.87 -17.64 2.41
C GLY A 60 -13.27 -17.05 3.77
N MET A 61 -13.04 -15.75 4.04
CA MET A 61 -13.39 -15.15 5.33
C MET A 61 -13.83 -13.68 5.18
N ILE A 62 -14.92 -13.31 5.85
CA ILE A 62 -15.47 -11.95 5.83
C ILE A 62 -14.95 -11.10 7.01
N VAL A 63 -14.83 -9.79 6.80
CA VAL A 63 -14.59 -8.83 7.89
C VAL A 63 -15.88 -8.66 8.69
N LYS A 64 -15.83 -8.89 9.99
CA LYS A 64 -16.98 -8.81 10.89
C LYS A 64 -17.57 -7.39 10.96
N GLY A 65 -18.86 -7.29 11.16
CA GLY A 65 -19.59 -6.03 11.34
C GLY A 65 -20.50 -5.68 10.17
N GLU A 66 -21.07 -4.48 10.19
CA GLU A 66 -21.97 -4.00 9.15
C GLU A 66 -21.23 -3.88 7.80
N GLY A 67 -21.73 -4.55 6.76
CA GLY A 67 -21.09 -4.64 5.45
C GLY A 67 -20.76 -3.27 4.82
N ASN A 68 -21.70 -2.31 4.95
CA ASN A 68 -21.51 -0.92 4.49
C ASN A 68 -20.64 -0.05 5.42
N GLY A 69 -20.24 -0.54 6.59
CA GLY A 69 -19.36 0.15 7.53
C GLY A 69 -17.92 0.15 7.04
N PHE A 70 -17.13 1.13 7.46
CA PHE A 70 -15.74 1.29 7.08
C PHE A 70 -14.84 0.83 8.23
N PRO A 71 -14.03 -0.23 8.06
CA PRO A 71 -13.17 -0.72 9.12
C PRO A 71 -12.04 0.26 9.44
N CYS A 72 -11.59 0.29 10.70
CA CYS A 72 -10.37 0.98 11.08
C CYS A 72 -9.12 0.10 10.88
N LYS A 73 -7.94 0.69 11.04
CA LYS A 73 -6.66 0.00 10.87
C LYS A 73 -6.52 -1.24 11.77
N ASP A 74 -6.97 -1.13 13.02
CA ASP A 74 -6.81 -2.19 14.01
C ASP A 74 -7.77 -3.36 13.76
N GLU A 75 -8.99 -3.08 13.28
CA GLU A 75 -9.91 -4.10 12.81
C GLU A 75 -9.31 -4.90 11.65
N MET A 76 -8.67 -4.21 10.69
CA MET A 76 -8.01 -4.88 9.56
C MET A 76 -6.79 -5.67 9.98
N ALA A 77 -5.97 -5.13 10.89
CA ALA A 77 -4.82 -5.85 11.42
C ALA A 77 -5.23 -7.13 12.15
N THR A 78 -6.25 -7.04 13.00
CA THR A 78 -6.83 -8.19 13.74
C THR A 78 -7.43 -9.21 12.76
N TYR A 79 -8.15 -8.74 11.74
CA TYR A 79 -8.72 -9.60 10.71
C TYR A 79 -7.64 -10.41 9.97
N LEU A 80 -6.52 -9.80 9.58
CA LEU A 80 -5.43 -10.50 8.89
C LEU A 80 -4.77 -11.55 9.79
N GLU A 81 -4.61 -11.26 11.08
CA GLU A 81 -4.07 -12.19 12.05
C GLU A 81 -5.03 -13.38 12.32
N GLU A 82 -6.33 -13.07 12.49
CA GLU A 82 -7.38 -14.10 12.60
C GLU A 82 -7.47 -14.96 11.32
N TYR A 83 -7.29 -14.35 10.16
CA TYR A 83 -7.29 -15.04 8.87
C TYR A 83 -6.18 -16.09 8.79
N ALA A 84 -4.95 -15.72 9.12
CA ALA A 84 -3.82 -16.66 9.11
C ALA A 84 -4.04 -17.81 10.09
N ARG A 85 -4.56 -17.52 11.29
CA ARG A 85 -4.86 -18.53 12.31
C ARG A 85 -6.01 -19.44 11.87
N HIS A 86 -7.10 -18.88 11.33
CA HIS A 86 -8.30 -19.64 10.92
C HIS A 86 -7.95 -20.68 9.85
N PHE A 87 -7.16 -20.29 8.85
CA PHE A 87 -6.73 -21.20 7.79
C PHE A 87 -5.43 -21.95 8.11
N THR A 88 -4.92 -21.82 9.34
CA THR A 88 -3.69 -22.51 9.77
C THR A 88 -2.55 -22.31 8.76
N LEU A 89 -2.32 -21.07 8.35
CA LEU A 89 -1.26 -20.73 7.40
C LEU A 89 0.10 -20.77 8.12
N SER A 90 1.08 -21.44 7.52
CA SER A 90 2.44 -21.50 8.06
C SER A 90 3.14 -20.16 7.84
N VAL A 91 3.33 -19.38 8.91
CA VAL A 91 4.00 -18.07 8.87
C VAL A 91 5.20 -18.08 9.82
N GLN A 92 6.35 -17.67 9.30
CA GLN A 92 7.56 -17.42 10.08
C GLN A 92 7.72 -15.90 10.20
N LEU A 93 7.55 -15.38 11.41
CA LEU A 93 7.67 -13.97 11.76
C LEU A 93 9.15 -13.59 11.99
N GLN A 94 9.45 -12.28 12.06
CA GLN A 94 10.79 -11.73 12.30
C GLN A 94 11.83 -12.28 11.31
N THR A 95 11.37 -12.56 10.08
CA THR A 95 12.19 -13.18 9.05
C THR A 95 12.23 -12.28 7.81
N GLU A 96 13.13 -11.31 7.82
CA GLU A 96 13.39 -10.43 6.70
C GLU A 96 14.25 -11.15 5.66
N VAL A 97 13.79 -11.18 4.42
CA VAL A 97 14.59 -11.63 3.29
C VAL A 97 15.31 -10.43 2.70
N PHE A 98 16.60 -10.34 2.88
CA PHE A 98 17.41 -9.24 2.36
C PHE A 98 18.09 -9.53 1.02
N LYS A 99 18.04 -10.80 0.57
CA LYS A 99 18.61 -11.22 -0.71
C LYS A 99 17.97 -12.51 -1.21
N ILE A 100 17.71 -12.58 -2.49
CA ILE A 100 17.26 -13.79 -3.18
C ILE A 100 18.12 -14.05 -4.42
N LYS A 101 18.55 -15.28 -4.58
CA LYS A 101 19.23 -15.79 -5.75
C LYS A 101 18.50 -17.00 -6.32
N LYS A 102 18.85 -17.37 -7.55
CA LYS A 102 18.39 -18.62 -8.15
C LYS A 102 19.59 -19.36 -8.72
N GLU A 103 19.78 -20.58 -8.26
CA GLU A 103 20.77 -21.50 -8.78
C GLU A 103 20.06 -22.69 -9.40
N LYS A 104 20.23 -22.87 -10.73
CA LYS A 104 19.49 -23.86 -11.52
C LYS A 104 17.96 -23.66 -11.32
N ASP A 105 17.30 -24.61 -10.68
CA ASP A 105 15.85 -24.58 -10.43
C ASP A 105 15.47 -24.29 -8.96
N ILE A 106 16.44 -23.91 -8.13
CA ILE A 106 16.25 -23.65 -6.70
C ILE A 106 16.48 -22.18 -6.40
N PHE A 107 15.55 -21.58 -5.66
CA PHE A 107 15.71 -20.25 -5.09
C PHE A 107 16.36 -20.36 -3.71
N GLU A 108 17.32 -19.50 -3.45
CA GLU A 108 17.95 -19.29 -2.14
C GLU A 108 17.52 -17.93 -1.60
N LEU A 109 16.88 -17.96 -0.43
CA LEU A 109 16.39 -16.79 0.27
C LEU A 109 17.27 -16.57 1.50
N HIS A 110 18.03 -15.49 1.50
CA HIS A 110 18.93 -15.14 2.58
C HIS A 110 18.21 -14.31 3.63
N THR A 111 18.20 -14.80 4.87
CA THR A 111 17.68 -14.12 6.06
C THR A 111 18.83 -13.91 7.05
N PRO A 112 18.66 -13.07 8.09
CA PRO A 112 19.71 -12.87 9.08
C PRO A 112 20.19 -14.14 9.79
N THR A 113 19.33 -15.16 9.88
CA THR A 113 19.60 -16.37 10.67
C THR A 113 19.88 -17.61 9.84
N GLU A 114 19.37 -17.68 8.61
CA GLU A 114 19.47 -18.90 7.79
C GLU A 114 19.31 -18.60 6.29
N ILE A 115 19.67 -19.58 5.47
CA ILE A 115 19.35 -19.59 4.03
C ILE A 115 18.26 -20.60 3.80
N LEU A 116 17.11 -20.14 3.34
CA LEU A 116 15.97 -20.98 2.99
C LEU A 116 15.98 -21.33 1.52
N GLN A 117 15.50 -22.53 1.19
CA GLN A 117 15.44 -22.99 -0.21
C GLN A 117 14.02 -23.35 -0.61
N ALA A 118 13.64 -22.95 -1.85
CA ALA A 118 12.35 -23.24 -2.43
C ALA A 118 12.45 -23.48 -3.95
N LYS A 119 11.53 -24.29 -4.49
CA LYS A 119 11.36 -24.45 -5.94
C LYS A 119 10.67 -23.25 -6.61
N LYS A 120 9.80 -22.56 -5.86
CA LYS A 120 9.03 -21.40 -6.32
C LYS A 120 9.01 -20.31 -5.26
N VAL A 121 8.92 -19.06 -5.71
CA VAL A 121 8.85 -17.90 -4.81
C VAL A 121 7.75 -16.95 -5.29
N VAL A 122 6.95 -16.45 -4.33
CA VAL A 122 5.97 -15.38 -4.54
C VAL A 122 6.42 -14.15 -3.75
N ILE A 123 6.69 -13.06 -4.44
CA ILE A 123 7.03 -11.76 -3.83
C ILE A 123 5.72 -11.02 -3.50
N ALA A 124 5.42 -10.85 -2.22
CA ALA A 124 4.21 -10.22 -1.69
C ALA A 124 4.51 -9.05 -0.74
N THR A 125 5.64 -8.37 -0.95
CA THR A 125 6.18 -7.32 -0.05
C THR A 125 5.43 -6.00 -0.08
N GLY A 126 4.44 -5.86 -0.97
CA GLY A 126 3.61 -4.65 -1.09
C GLY A 126 4.37 -3.43 -1.61
N GLY A 127 3.66 -2.29 -1.65
CA GLY A 127 4.19 -1.04 -2.20
C GLY A 127 4.69 -0.02 -1.16
N PHE A 128 4.44 -0.25 0.13
CA PHE A 128 4.79 0.69 1.21
C PHE A 128 6.12 0.30 1.87
N GLN A 129 7.22 0.28 1.08
CA GLN A 129 8.49 -0.25 1.55
C GLN A 129 9.35 0.83 2.23
N GLN A 130 9.82 1.83 1.50
CA GLN A 130 10.68 2.87 2.04
C GLN A 130 9.97 4.23 1.96
N PRO A 131 9.80 4.97 3.07
CA PRO A 131 9.25 6.32 3.05
C PRO A 131 10.05 7.22 2.11
N TYR A 132 9.35 7.97 1.25
CA TYR A 132 10.00 8.95 0.39
C TYR A 132 9.92 10.34 1.02
N ILE A 133 11.07 10.90 1.37
CA ILE A 133 11.23 12.30 1.78
C ILE A 133 12.12 12.98 0.75
N PRO A 134 11.72 14.10 0.13
CA PRO A 134 12.55 14.81 -0.85
C PRO A 134 13.88 15.26 -0.26
N SER A 135 14.98 15.16 -1.00
CA SER A 135 16.34 15.47 -0.52
C SER A 135 16.50 16.91 -0.04
N PHE A 136 15.79 17.86 -0.62
CA PHE A 136 15.84 19.26 -0.17
C PHE A 136 15.29 19.46 1.26
N SER A 137 14.59 18.50 1.84
CA SER A 137 14.15 18.52 3.25
C SER A 137 15.31 18.66 4.23
N GLN A 138 16.52 18.20 3.82
CA GLN A 138 17.75 18.31 4.62
C GLN A 138 18.24 19.75 4.78
N HIS A 139 17.79 20.68 3.93
CA HIS A 139 18.14 22.10 4.02
C HIS A 139 17.27 22.88 5.01
N LEU A 140 16.26 22.23 5.57
CA LEU A 140 15.43 22.82 6.63
C LEU A 140 16.19 22.85 7.95
N SER A 141 15.99 23.93 8.71
CA SER A 141 16.50 24.07 10.07
C SER A 141 16.01 22.92 10.97
N SER A 142 16.83 22.53 11.94
CA SER A 142 16.47 21.57 12.99
C SER A 142 15.30 22.01 13.87
N HIS A 143 14.93 23.31 13.85
CA HIS A 143 13.76 23.83 14.54
C HIS A 143 12.44 23.47 13.84
N VAL A 144 12.47 23.14 12.56
CA VAL A 144 11.29 22.69 11.83
C VAL A 144 11.07 21.19 12.10
N PHE A 145 9.99 20.87 12.77
CA PHE A 145 9.66 19.46 13.00
C PHE A 145 9.29 18.78 11.70
N GLN A 146 9.89 17.63 11.41
CA GLN A 146 9.63 16.88 10.18
C GLN A 146 9.33 15.43 10.46
N ILE A 147 8.28 14.90 9.84
CA ILE A 147 7.88 13.50 9.98
C ILE A 147 7.29 12.99 8.66
N HIS A 148 7.58 11.73 8.30
CA HIS A 148 6.86 11.09 7.20
C HIS A 148 5.50 10.56 7.67
N SER A 149 4.50 10.53 6.79
CA SER A 149 3.15 10.06 7.11
C SER A 149 3.07 8.61 7.64
N SER A 150 4.09 7.79 7.42
CA SER A 150 4.20 6.45 8.01
C SER A 150 4.57 6.46 9.50
N GLN A 151 5.17 7.54 9.98
CA GLN A 151 5.58 7.73 11.37
C GLN A 151 4.57 8.56 12.17
N TYR A 152 3.70 9.29 11.48
CA TYR A 152 2.61 10.04 12.11
C TYR A 152 1.60 9.07 12.76
N LYS A 153 1.21 9.35 14.01
CA LYS A 153 0.21 8.58 14.77
C LYS A 153 -1.02 9.41 15.11
N SER A 154 -0.82 10.61 15.65
CA SER A 154 -1.91 11.47 16.10
C SER A 154 -1.47 12.94 16.17
N PRO A 155 -2.40 13.90 16.26
CA PRO A 155 -2.10 15.32 16.39
C PRO A 155 -1.18 15.66 17.56
N SER A 156 -1.22 14.90 18.65
CA SER A 156 -0.38 15.13 19.84
C SER A 156 1.13 14.99 19.61
N GLN A 157 1.54 14.37 18.49
CA GLN A 157 2.96 14.31 18.11
C GLN A 157 3.46 15.61 17.48
N ILE A 158 2.55 16.47 17.04
CA ILE A 158 2.87 17.63 16.22
C ILE A 158 2.94 18.87 17.13
N PRO A 159 4.06 19.61 17.13
CA PRO A 159 4.15 20.89 17.83
C PRO A 159 3.04 21.85 17.42
N GLU A 160 2.58 22.66 18.36
CA GLU A 160 1.58 23.72 18.10
C GLU A 160 2.06 24.65 16.98
N GLY A 161 1.12 25.17 16.19
CA GLY A 161 1.41 26.15 15.15
C GLY A 161 0.94 25.75 13.76
N LYS A 162 1.66 26.21 12.74
CA LYS A 162 1.34 25.98 11.33
C LYS A 162 1.94 24.68 10.85
N VAL A 163 1.11 23.83 10.25
CA VAL A 163 1.52 22.55 9.71
C VAL A 163 1.40 22.55 8.19
N LEU A 164 2.45 22.14 7.51
CA LEU A 164 2.42 21.85 6.09
C LEU A 164 2.32 20.33 5.85
N VAL A 165 1.25 19.89 5.23
CA VAL A 165 1.13 18.51 4.74
C VAL A 165 1.51 18.47 3.27
N VAL A 166 2.61 17.80 2.93
CA VAL A 166 3.12 17.69 1.56
C VAL A 166 2.64 16.40 0.93
N GLY A 167 1.75 16.51 -0.06
CA GLY A 167 1.21 15.38 -0.80
C GLY A 167 -0.31 15.29 -0.77
N GLY A 168 -0.90 15.24 -1.97
CA GLY A 168 -2.37 15.20 -2.20
C GLY A 168 -2.93 13.78 -2.33
N GLY A 169 -2.38 12.78 -1.61
CA GLY A 169 -2.92 11.43 -1.55
C GLY A 169 -3.94 11.25 -0.40
N ASN A 170 -4.62 10.09 -0.36
CA ASN A 170 -5.61 9.81 0.69
C ASN A 170 -5.03 9.92 2.11
N SER A 171 -3.80 9.47 2.35
CA SER A 171 -3.15 9.62 3.66
C SER A 171 -2.93 11.08 4.03
N GLY A 172 -2.40 11.90 3.10
CA GLY A 172 -2.20 13.33 3.34
C GLY A 172 -3.50 14.06 3.64
N MET A 173 -4.56 13.74 2.91
CA MET A 173 -5.88 14.33 3.13
C MET A 173 -6.47 13.92 4.50
N GLN A 174 -6.43 12.64 4.88
CA GLN A 174 -6.97 12.21 6.19
C GLN A 174 -6.19 12.84 7.35
N ILE A 175 -4.87 12.91 7.26
CA ILE A 175 -4.01 13.57 8.26
C ILE A 175 -4.31 15.08 8.31
N ALA A 176 -4.46 15.75 7.17
CA ALA A 176 -4.78 17.17 7.13
C ALA A 176 -6.16 17.47 7.75
N VAL A 177 -7.17 16.64 7.48
CA VAL A 177 -8.50 16.71 8.07
C VAL A 177 -8.45 16.55 9.60
N GLU A 178 -7.66 15.61 10.09
CA GLU A 178 -7.49 15.39 11.53
C GLU A 178 -6.81 16.59 12.19
N LEU A 179 -5.70 17.07 11.62
CA LEU A 179 -4.92 18.19 12.15
C LEU A 179 -5.65 19.53 12.08
N ALA A 180 -6.51 19.74 11.10
CA ALA A 180 -7.29 20.97 10.98
C ALA A 180 -8.22 21.27 12.18
N LYS A 181 -8.42 20.28 13.07
CA LYS A 181 -9.16 20.44 14.32
C LYS A 181 -8.37 21.19 15.40
N THR A 182 -7.05 21.19 15.32
CA THR A 182 -6.14 21.68 16.37
C THR A 182 -5.02 22.58 15.85
N HIS A 183 -4.73 22.56 14.56
CA HIS A 183 -3.59 23.26 13.93
C HIS A 183 -4.03 24.09 12.72
N GLY A 184 -3.25 25.10 12.37
CA GLY A 184 -3.35 25.80 11.10
C GLY A 184 -2.75 24.99 9.96
N VAL A 185 -3.59 24.35 9.13
CA VAL A 185 -3.14 23.39 8.12
C VAL A 185 -3.07 24.01 6.73
N THR A 186 -1.92 23.82 6.07
CA THR A 186 -1.74 24.03 4.64
C THR A 186 -1.36 22.72 3.98
N MET A 187 -1.95 22.39 2.83
CA MET A 187 -1.58 21.23 2.01
C MET A 187 -0.87 21.67 0.74
N SER A 188 0.27 21.08 0.47
CA SER A 188 0.95 21.21 -0.83
C SER A 188 0.55 20.05 -1.75
N ILE A 189 0.03 20.37 -2.92
CA ILE A 189 -0.42 19.39 -3.91
C ILE A 189 0.25 19.60 -5.26
N SER A 190 0.55 18.51 -5.97
CA SER A 190 1.19 18.56 -7.28
C SER A 190 0.18 18.48 -8.44
N HIS A 191 -1.09 18.26 -8.16
CA HIS A 191 -2.16 18.14 -9.16
C HIS A 191 -3.52 18.44 -8.50
N PRO A 192 -4.53 18.85 -9.28
CA PRO A 192 -5.88 19.09 -8.74
C PRO A 192 -6.46 17.84 -8.06
N LEU A 193 -7.14 18.05 -6.94
CA LEU A 193 -7.79 16.99 -6.19
C LEU A 193 -9.14 16.64 -6.82
N THR A 194 -9.40 15.35 -6.95
CA THR A 194 -10.71 14.82 -7.37
C THR A 194 -11.34 14.10 -6.18
N PHE A 195 -12.58 14.42 -5.85
CA PHE A 195 -13.29 13.84 -4.72
C PHE A 195 -14.41 12.92 -5.20
N LEU A 196 -14.52 11.75 -4.58
CA LEU A 196 -15.65 10.84 -4.74
C LEU A 196 -16.36 10.63 -3.40
N PRO A 197 -17.70 10.55 -3.38
CA PRO A 197 -18.42 10.24 -2.15
C PRO A 197 -18.08 8.83 -1.68
N LEU A 198 -18.09 8.59 -0.37
CA LEU A 198 -18.02 7.23 0.17
C LEU A 198 -19.28 6.43 -0.16
N ARG A 199 -20.43 7.12 -0.18
CA ARG A 199 -21.74 6.53 -0.49
C ARG A 199 -22.51 7.39 -1.50
N LEU A 200 -23.21 6.73 -2.41
CA LEU A 200 -24.11 7.35 -3.36
C LEU A 200 -25.43 6.52 -3.38
N PHE A 201 -26.58 7.20 -3.22
CA PHE A 201 -27.89 6.53 -3.10
C PHE A 201 -27.88 5.37 -2.10
N ARG A 202 -27.39 5.61 -0.87
CA ARG A 202 -27.29 4.64 0.25
C ARG A 202 -26.37 3.43 -0.01
N LYS A 203 -25.75 3.31 -1.18
CA LYS A 203 -24.77 2.26 -1.54
C LYS A 203 -23.36 2.82 -1.51
N SER A 204 -22.40 1.96 -1.21
CA SER A 204 -20.98 2.31 -1.32
C SER A 204 -20.63 2.70 -2.76
N ILE A 205 -19.70 3.66 -2.92
CA ILE A 205 -19.15 3.98 -4.25
C ILE A 205 -18.48 2.76 -4.88
N PHE A 206 -17.93 1.84 -4.07
CA PHE A 206 -17.34 0.60 -4.56
C PHE A 206 -18.36 -0.32 -5.23
N SER A 207 -19.60 -0.39 -4.70
CA SER A 207 -20.70 -1.13 -5.33
C SER A 207 -21.05 -0.56 -6.71
N TRP A 208 -20.99 0.76 -6.89
CA TRP A 208 -21.19 1.40 -8.19
C TRP A 208 -20.03 1.14 -9.14
N LEU A 209 -18.79 1.26 -8.65
CA LEU A 209 -17.60 0.96 -9.44
C LEU A 209 -17.58 -0.49 -9.93
N GLU A 210 -18.03 -1.44 -9.09
CA GLU A 210 -18.14 -2.83 -9.48
C GLU A 210 -19.23 -3.05 -10.54
N LYS A 211 -20.44 -2.55 -10.32
CA LYS A 211 -21.57 -2.65 -11.29
C LYS A 211 -21.23 -2.07 -12.65
N LEU A 212 -20.45 -0.99 -12.68
CA LEU A 212 -19.99 -0.37 -13.91
C LEU A 212 -18.75 -1.09 -14.52
N GLY A 213 -18.25 -2.15 -13.88
CA GLY A 213 -17.05 -2.87 -14.31
C GLY A 213 -15.77 -2.04 -14.21
N LEU A 214 -15.76 -1.05 -13.31
CA LEU A 214 -14.65 -0.11 -13.14
C LEU A 214 -13.70 -0.53 -12.00
N LEU A 215 -14.21 -1.22 -10.98
CA LEU A 215 -13.40 -1.65 -9.82
C LEU A 215 -12.34 -2.68 -10.23
N TYR A 216 -12.71 -3.60 -11.10
CA TYR A 216 -11.86 -4.68 -11.61
C TYR A 216 -11.51 -4.49 -13.10
N ALA A 217 -11.43 -3.23 -13.55
CA ALA A 217 -11.05 -2.94 -14.93
C ALA A 217 -9.64 -3.48 -15.21
N GLU A 218 -9.53 -4.41 -16.17
CA GLU A 218 -8.26 -5.01 -16.56
C GLU A 218 -7.36 -4.02 -17.29
N LEU A 219 -6.05 -4.20 -17.12
CA LEU A 219 -4.98 -3.34 -17.63
C LEU A 219 -5.13 -3.03 -19.13
N ASN A 220 -5.45 -4.05 -19.94
CA ASN A 220 -5.47 -3.97 -21.39
C ASN A 220 -6.81 -3.50 -21.98
N THR A 221 -7.82 -3.26 -21.13
CA THR A 221 -9.12 -2.77 -21.58
C THR A 221 -9.13 -1.25 -21.78
N LYS A 222 -10.08 -0.74 -22.60
CA LYS A 222 -10.28 0.71 -22.76
C LYS A 222 -10.55 1.40 -21.42
N ARG A 223 -11.31 0.74 -20.51
CA ARG A 223 -11.62 1.23 -19.16
C ARG A 223 -10.37 1.27 -18.28
N GLY A 224 -9.54 0.20 -18.27
CA GLY A 224 -8.30 0.15 -17.53
C GLY A 224 -7.32 1.24 -17.96
N LYS A 225 -7.08 1.38 -19.28
CA LYS A 225 -6.23 2.43 -19.86
C LYS A 225 -6.72 3.84 -19.52
N TRP A 226 -8.03 4.05 -19.48
CA TRP A 226 -8.62 5.34 -19.11
C TRP A 226 -8.36 5.68 -17.63
N PHE A 227 -8.46 4.68 -16.71
CA PHE A 227 -8.17 4.88 -15.29
C PHE A 227 -6.69 5.08 -15.00
N GLN A 228 -5.80 4.35 -15.66
CA GLN A 228 -4.35 4.50 -15.47
C GLN A 228 -3.83 5.91 -15.74
N LYS A 229 -4.48 6.63 -16.64
CA LYS A 229 -4.13 8.03 -16.95
C LYS A 229 -4.60 9.03 -15.89
N ARG A 230 -5.39 8.60 -14.91
CA ARG A 230 -5.96 9.44 -13.86
C ARG A 230 -5.30 9.20 -12.53
N LYS A 231 -5.20 10.24 -11.73
CA LYS A 231 -4.80 10.12 -10.34
C LYS A 231 -5.95 9.52 -9.52
N ASP A 232 -5.58 8.79 -8.46
CA ASP A 232 -6.57 8.23 -7.55
C ASP A 232 -7.40 9.34 -6.87
N PRO A 233 -8.71 9.18 -6.80
CA PRO A 233 -9.57 10.16 -6.13
C PRO A 233 -9.40 10.11 -4.62
N MET A 234 -9.68 11.23 -3.98
CA MET A 234 -9.94 11.32 -2.55
C MET A 234 -11.33 10.77 -2.25
N PHE A 235 -11.42 9.87 -1.30
CA PHE A 235 -12.69 9.30 -0.88
C PHE A 235 -13.25 10.06 0.35
N GLY A 236 -14.52 10.49 0.23
CA GLY A 236 -15.19 11.36 1.22
C GLY A 236 -15.11 12.84 0.85
N PHE A 237 -15.97 13.64 1.45
CA PHE A 237 -16.08 15.08 1.16
C PHE A 237 -15.63 15.98 2.32
N GLU A 238 -15.26 15.41 3.48
CA GLU A 238 -14.84 16.20 4.65
C GLU A 238 -13.66 17.12 4.31
N GLY A 239 -12.62 16.61 3.66
CA GLY A 239 -11.49 17.41 3.20
C GLY A 239 -11.90 18.50 2.19
N LYS A 240 -12.84 18.21 1.28
CA LYS A 240 -13.38 19.21 0.35
C LYS A 240 -14.09 20.35 1.06
N GLU A 241 -14.84 20.05 2.11
CA GLU A 241 -15.56 21.05 2.92
C GLU A 241 -14.60 21.92 3.71
N LEU A 242 -13.56 21.33 4.33
CA LEU A 242 -12.54 22.08 5.06
C LEU A 242 -11.70 22.98 4.14
N ILE A 243 -11.42 22.54 2.91
CA ILE A 243 -10.77 23.38 1.90
C ILE A 243 -11.67 24.55 1.50
N ARG A 244 -12.96 24.28 1.26
CA ARG A 244 -13.93 25.31 0.86
C ARG A 244 -14.15 26.36 1.95
N SER A 245 -14.13 25.96 3.22
CA SER A 245 -14.25 26.87 4.37
C SER A 245 -12.98 27.64 4.69
N GLY A 246 -11.84 27.29 4.06
CA GLY A 246 -10.53 27.87 4.36
C GLY A 246 -9.83 27.30 5.58
N ALA A 247 -10.41 26.29 6.26
CA ALA A 247 -9.78 25.59 7.37
C ALA A 247 -8.53 24.79 6.95
N ILE A 248 -8.50 24.30 5.71
CA ILE A 248 -7.32 23.76 5.05
C ILE A 248 -7.01 24.65 3.83
N LYS A 249 -5.82 25.23 3.81
CA LYS A 249 -5.33 25.99 2.67
C LYS A 249 -4.64 25.07 1.67
N LEU A 250 -4.78 25.35 0.37
CA LEU A 250 -4.08 24.61 -0.68
C LEU A 250 -2.99 25.47 -1.30
N GLU A 251 -1.82 24.88 -1.46
CA GLU A 251 -0.68 25.45 -2.17
C GLU A 251 -0.19 24.51 -3.26
N GLY A 252 0.58 25.07 -4.19
CA GLY A 252 1.23 24.31 -5.26
C GLY A 252 2.27 23.32 -4.76
N LYS A 253 2.89 22.59 -5.69
CA LYS A 253 3.96 21.64 -5.39
C LYS A 253 5.13 22.32 -4.71
N VAL A 254 5.65 21.79 -3.59
CA VAL A 254 6.93 22.19 -3.01
C VAL A 254 8.06 21.81 -3.97
N VAL A 255 8.93 22.75 -4.27
CA VAL A 255 10.07 22.57 -5.18
C VAL A 255 11.43 22.79 -4.50
N HIS A 256 11.47 23.53 -3.40
CA HIS A 256 12.68 23.81 -2.64
C HIS A 256 12.36 24.08 -1.18
N ALA A 257 13.33 23.88 -0.31
CA ALA A 257 13.27 24.27 1.09
C ALA A 257 14.66 24.77 1.53
N SER A 258 14.69 25.79 2.38
CA SER A 258 15.91 26.37 2.94
C SER A 258 15.61 26.98 4.30
N GLU A 259 16.38 26.61 5.30
CA GLU A 259 16.19 27.06 6.68
C GLU A 259 14.74 26.89 7.19
N ASN A 260 14.00 27.97 7.33
CA ASN A 260 12.59 27.95 7.77
C ASN A 260 11.61 28.23 6.63
N SER A 261 12.07 28.30 5.39
CA SER A 261 11.29 28.68 4.22
C SER A 261 11.10 27.52 3.26
N ILE A 262 9.87 27.34 2.83
CA ILE A 262 9.49 26.36 1.82
C ILE A 262 9.01 27.12 0.60
N MET A 263 9.51 26.76 -0.58
CA MET A 263 9.14 27.40 -1.85
C MET A 263 8.22 26.48 -2.66
N PHE A 264 7.15 27.05 -3.14
CA PHE A 264 6.21 26.39 -4.05
C PHE A 264 6.54 26.67 -5.51
N GLN A 265 6.03 25.84 -6.40
CA GLN A 265 6.26 25.95 -7.85
C GLN A 265 5.76 27.28 -8.44
N ASN A 266 4.79 27.94 -7.82
CA ASN A 266 4.27 29.26 -8.21
C ASN A 266 5.13 30.44 -7.72
N GLY A 267 6.28 30.16 -7.06
CA GLY A 267 7.17 31.17 -6.48
C GLY A 267 6.77 31.66 -5.10
N GLY A 268 5.62 31.27 -4.58
CA GLY A 268 5.20 31.57 -3.21
C GLY A 268 6.08 30.89 -2.18
N THR A 269 6.26 31.52 -1.01
CA THR A 269 7.02 30.97 0.11
C THR A 269 6.11 30.77 1.33
N TYR A 270 6.47 29.78 2.14
CA TYR A 270 5.71 29.42 3.34
C TYR A 270 6.66 29.03 4.47
N SER A 271 6.37 29.49 5.67
CA SER A 271 7.06 29.05 6.89
C SER A 271 6.12 28.20 7.73
N ALA A 272 6.56 27.01 8.12
CA ALA A 272 5.82 26.10 8.96
C ALA A 272 6.67 25.66 10.16
N GLU A 273 6.02 25.47 11.30
CA GLU A 273 6.63 24.88 12.48
C GLU A 273 6.79 23.36 12.30
N SER A 274 5.87 22.75 11.54
CA SER A 274 5.88 21.32 11.30
C SER A 274 5.58 20.96 9.85
N ILE A 275 6.24 19.91 9.33
CA ILE A 275 6.03 19.38 8.00
C ILE A 275 5.73 17.88 8.08
N ILE A 276 4.64 17.46 7.46
CA ILE A 276 4.29 16.05 7.30
C ILE A 276 4.47 15.66 5.84
N TRP A 277 5.45 14.82 5.60
CA TRP A 277 5.77 14.29 4.27
C TRP A 277 4.82 13.13 3.93
N SER A 278 3.71 13.42 3.25
CA SER A 278 2.79 12.42 2.69
C SER A 278 3.11 12.13 1.22
N THR A 279 4.40 12.02 0.94
CA THR A 279 4.99 11.95 -0.40
C THR A 279 5.10 10.54 -0.95
N GLY A 280 4.55 9.56 -0.22
CA GLY A 280 4.49 8.16 -0.64
C GLY A 280 5.75 7.38 -0.31
N PHE A 281 5.98 6.31 -1.07
CA PHE A 281 7.02 5.33 -0.77
C PHE A 281 7.80 4.97 -2.02
N ILE A 282 9.07 4.63 -1.83
CA ILE A 282 9.94 4.04 -2.85
C ILE A 282 9.88 2.52 -2.70
N GLN A 283 9.67 1.83 -3.80
CA GLN A 283 9.78 0.37 -3.85
C GLN A 283 11.22 0.01 -4.19
N ASN A 284 11.80 -0.89 -3.41
CA ASN A 284 13.15 -1.38 -3.60
C ASN A 284 13.14 -2.89 -3.80
N TYR A 285 13.58 -3.33 -4.97
CA TYR A 285 13.71 -4.74 -5.34
C TYR A 285 15.16 -5.14 -5.66
N LYS A 286 16.15 -4.32 -5.28
CA LYS A 286 17.59 -4.60 -5.51
C LYS A 286 18.08 -5.88 -4.81
N TRP A 287 17.36 -6.31 -3.78
CA TRP A 287 17.64 -7.55 -3.06
C TRP A 287 17.28 -8.82 -3.87
N ILE A 288 16.58 -8.68 -5.01
CA ILE A 288 16.33 -9.76 -5.96
C ILE A 288 17.51 -9.80 -6.95
N GLU A 289 18.53 -10.59 -6.62
CA GLU A 289 19.72 -10.76 -7.44
C GLU A 289 19.52 -11.86 -8.49
N ILE A 290 18.48 -11.73 -9.31
CA ILE A 290 18.12 -12.69 -10.36
C ILE A 290 17.92 -11.92 -11.66
N GLU A 291 18.67 -12.30 -12.69
CA GLU A 291 18.58 -11.69 -14.02
C GLU A 291 17.14 -11.75 -14.54
N LYS A 292 16.65 -10.67 -15.16
CA LYS A 292 15.29 -10.52 -15.70
C LYS A 292 14.15 -10.50 -14.68
N ALA A 293 14.41 -10.71 -13.38
CA ALA A 293 13.37 -10.60 -12.35
C ALA A 293 12.88 -9.17 -12.16
N VAL A 294 13.80 -8.21 -12.29
CA VAL A 294 13.56 -6.78 -12.17
C VAL A 294 13.93 -6.11 -13.49
N ASN A 295 13.17 -5.13 -13.93
CA ASN A 295 13.45 -4.38 -15.15
C ASN A 295 14.52 -3.29 -14.92
N GLU A 296 14.99 -2.65 -15.98
CA GLU A 296 16.02 -1.60 -15.94
C GLU A 296 15.68 -0.40 -15.03
N LYS A 297 14.40 -0.17 -14.78
CA LYS A 297 13.91 0.89 -13.88
C LYS A 297 13.85 0.45 -12.41
N GLY A 298 14.23 -0.77 -12.08
CA GLY A 298 14.20 -1.31 -10.73
C GLY A 298 12.84 -1.84 -10.26
N PHE A 299 11.87 -2.03 -11.17
CA PHE A 299 10.55 -2.58 -10.84
C PHE A 299 10.42 -4.06 -11.22
N PRO A 300 9.53 -4.82 -10.55
CA PRO A 300 9.24 -6.19 -10.92
C PRO A 300 8.93 -6.36 -12.41
N ASN A 301 9.62 -7.29 -13.05
CA ASN A 301 9.38 -7.63 -14.44
C ASN A 301 8.36 -8.77 -14.49
N HIS A 302 7.14 -8.46 -14.95
CA HIS A 302 6.05 -9.44 -14.91
C HIS A 302 4.94 -9.17 -15.93
N VAL A 303 4.18 -10.22 -16.23
CA VAL A 303 2.88 -10.13 -16.89
C VAL A 303 1.84 -10.74 -15.96
N LYS A 304 0.88 -9.95 -15.47
CA LYS A 304 -0.16 -10.36 -14.51
C LYS A 304 0.41 -11.08 -13.25
N GLY A 305 1.62 -10.71 -12.80
CA GLY A 305 2.30 -11.30 -11.64
C GLY A 305 3.23 -12.46 -11.96
N ILE A 306 3.29 -12.94 -13.19
CA ILE A 306 4.20 -14.01 -13.62
C ILE A 306 5.49 -13.37 -14.12
N SER A 307 6.62 -13.71 -13.49
CA SER A 307 7.96 -13.29 -13.92
C SER A 307 8.41 -14.07 -15.16
N PRO A 308 9.26 -13.52 -16.03
CA PRO A 308 9.97 -14.29 -17.04
C PRO A 308 10.93 -15.32 -16.42
N VAL A 309 11.27 -15.20 -15.16
CA VAL A 309 12.05 -16.19 -14.40
C VAL A 309 11.12 -17.30 -13.92
N ARG A 310 11.30 -18.52 -14.48
CA ARG A 310 10.48 -19.67 -14.12
C ARG A 310 10.47 -19.91 -12.61
N GLY A 311 9.26 -20.02 -12.02
CA GLY A 311 9.05 -20.24 -10.59
C GLY A 311 9.05 -18.96 -9.73
N LEU A 312 9.25 -17.78 -10.33
CA LEU A 312 9.15 -16.50 -9.62
C LEU A 312 7.85 -15.79 -9.98
N TYR A 313 7.14 -15.31 -8.95
CA TYR A 313 5.85 -14.63 -9.07
C TYR A 313 5.80 -13.38 -8.20
N TYR A 314 4.90 -12.45 -8.56
CA TYR A 314 4.63 -11.22 -7.81
C TYR A 314 3.14 -11.10 -7.52
N ILE A 315 2.77 -10.60 -6.33
CA ILE A 315 1.38 -10.37 -5.96
C ILE A 315 1.21 -9.10 -5.14
N GLY A 316 0.09 -8.41 -5.34
CA GLY A 316 -0.25 -7.19 -4.60
C GLY A 316 0.39 -5.93 -5.18
N LEU A 317 0.87 -5.97 -6.42
CA LEU A 317 1.41 -4.80 -7.12
C LEU A 317 0.27 -3.92 -7.67
N PRO A 318 0.41 -2.59 -7.65
CA PRO A 318 -0.55 -1.70 -8.31
C PRO A 318 -0.70 -2.05 -9.79
N TRP A 319 -1.93 -2.18 -10.25
CA TRP A 319 -2.21 -2.50 -11.64
C TRP A 319 -1.58 -3.80 -12.14
N GLN A 320 -1.36 -4.76 -11.30
CA GLN A 320 -0.75 -6.05 -11.67
C GLN A 320 -1.52 -6.77 -12.80
N SER A 321 -2.83 -6.90 -12.67
CA SER A 321 -3.74 -7.41 -13.70
C SER A 321 -4.92 -6.48 -13.93
N GLN A 322 -5.35 -5.78 -12.90
CA GLN A 322 -6.55 -4.95 -12.84
C GLN A 322 -6.37 -3.78 -11.86
N ARG A 323 -7.32 -2.84 -11.86
CA ARG A 323 -7.29 -1.68 -10.96
C ARG A 323 -7.25 -2.07 -9.48
N GLY A 324 -7.96 -3.11 -9.10
CA GLY A 324 -8.06 -3.56 -7.71
C GLY A 324 -6.87 -4.39 -7.20
N SER A 325 -5.88 -4.72 -8.02
CA SER A 325 -4.80 -5.69 -7.69
C SER A 325 -4.07 -5.42 -6.37
N ALA A 326 -3.80 -4.16 -6.03
CA ALA A 326 -3.15 -3.78 -4.76
C ALA A 326 -4.14 -3.57 -3.61
N LEU A 327 -5.45 -3.60 -3.88
CA LEU A 327 -6.50 -3.45 -2.88
C LEU A 327 -6.89 -4.80 -2.29
N ILE A 328 -7.39 -4.81 -1.06
CA ILE A 328 -7.85 -6.04 -0.38
C ILE A 328 -8.92 -6.74 -1.22
N CYS A 329 -9.88 -5.99 -1.80
CA CYS A 329 -10.96 -6.55 -2.62
C CYS A 329 -10.50 -7.21 -3.92
N GLY A 330 -9.31 -6.86 -4.43
CA GLY A 330 -8.85 -7.34 -5.73
C GLY A 330 -7.76 -8.42 -5.66
N VAL A 331 -6.98 -8.42 -4.59
CA VAL A 331 -5.81 -9.29 -4.46
C VAL A 331 -6.16 -10.77 -4.49
N GLY A 332 -7.33 -11.17 -4.00
CA GLY A 332 -7.80 -12.56 -4.06
C GLY A 332 -7.98 -13.09 -5.49
N LYS A 333 -8.38 -12.21 -6.43
CA LYS A 333 -8.50 -12.59 -7.86
C LYS A 333 -7.12 -12.85 -8.48
N ASP A 334 -6.14 -12.02 -8.16
CA ASP A 334 -4.77 -12.21 -8.62
C ASP A 334 -4.14 -13.47 -8.01
N ALA A 335 -4.42 -13.76 -6.74
CA ALA A 335 -3.95 -14.97 -6.08
C ALA A 335 -4.52 -16.25 -6.73
N ALA A 336 -5.83 -16.28 -7.03
CA ALA A 336 -6.47 -17.39 -7.73
C ALA A 336 -5.89 -17.59 -9.14
N TYR A 337 -5.65 -16.49 -9.86
CA TYR A 337 -5.01 -16.55 -11.18
C TYR A 337 -3.60 -17.11 -11.09
N LEU A 338 -2.76 -16.60 -10.18
CA LEU A 338 -1.39 -17.11 -10.00
C LEU A 338 -1.37 -18.59 -9.63
N LEU A 339 -2.28 -19.04 -8.75
CA LEU A 339 -2.38 -20.47 -8.44
C LEU A 339 -2.66 -21.29 -9.69
N SER A 340 -3.59 -20.85 -10.56
CA SER A 340 -3.90 -21.57 -11.81
C SER A 340 -2.68 -21.71 -12.71
N GLU A 341 -1.83 -20.68 -12.78
CA GLU A 341 -0.60 -20.71 -13.58
C GLU A 341 0.51 -21.57 -12.92
N ILE A 342 0.61 -21.54 -11.57
CA ILE A 342 1.54 -22.41 -10.83
C ILE A 342 1.21 -23.88 -11.09
N LYS A 343 -0.07 -24.27 -11.07
CA LYS A 343 -0.52 -25.65 -11.33
C LYS A 343 -0.17 -26.14 -12.74
N LYS A 344 -0.21 -25.28 -13.75
CA LYS A 344 0.17 -25.64 -15.14
C LYS A 344 1.65 -25.96 -15.28
N ILE A 345 2.51 -25.42 -14.44
CA ILE A 345 3.96 -25.66 -14.48
C ILE A 345 4.30 -26.95 -13.73
N ASP A 346 3.44 -27.38 -12.81
CA ASP A 346 3.64 -28.59 -12.02
C ASP A 346 3.13 -29.87 -12.73
N GLN A 347 2.36 -29.70 -13.80
CA GLN A 347 1.92 -30.76 -14.72
C GLN A 347 2.96 -31.00 -15.81
#